data_e6ca870a31c79cf4c0cb605c174452cd
#
_entry.id   e6ca870a31c79cf4c0cb605c174452cd
#
_cell.length_a   1.000
_cell.length_b   1.000
_cell.length_c   1.000
_cell.angle_alpha   90.00
_cell.angle_beta   90.00
_cell.angle_gamma   90.00
#
_symmetry.space_group_name_H-M   'P 1'
#
loop_
_entity.id
_entity.type
_entity.pdbx_description
1 polymer ?
#
loop_
_entity_poly.entity_id
_entity_poly.type
_entity_poly.pdbx_seq_one_letter_code
_entity_poly.pdbx_strand_id
1 'polypeptide(L)'
;MELSSLAFYPNTMDEDLEKRAANIAHLKKVILASEKLGVGMVTTFVGRATHKTVEENLELFREIWPPIVAFAEEHHVKVAIENCPMWFDATNWPGGQNLFTTPHIWRRGFEILPSPNFGINYDPSHFIWQQMDYIRPLYEFKDRIFHVHYKDIKLYPEKLARVGVMAYPLQYMSPSCPAWAT
;
A
#
# COMPACT_ATOMS: atom_id res chain seq x y z
N MET A 1 9.26 -10.86 22.61
CA MET A 1 9.07 -10.39 21.20
C MET A 1 7.64 -9.94 21.10
N GLU A 2 7.42 -8.72 20.60
CA GLU A 2 6.08 -8.15 20.42
C GLU A 2 5.71 -8.19 18.94
N LEU A 3 4.43 -8.49 18.63
CA LEU A 3 3.90 -8.42 17.27
C LEU A 3 3.34 -7.02 17.04
N SER A 4 3.91 -6.28 16.10
CA SER A 4 3.49 -4.89 15.79
C SER A 4 2.30 -4.83 14.82
N SER A 5 2.15 -5.80 13.95
CA SER A 5 1.03 -5.92 13.01
C SER A 5 0.87 -7.34 12.47
N LEU A 6 -0.32 -7.67 11.99
CA LEU A 6 -0.52 -8.78 11.05
C LEU A 6 -0.56 -8.22 9.63
N ALA A 7 -0.14 -9.02 8.65
CA ALA A 7 -0.01 -8.56 7.27
C ALA A 7 -0.85 -9.41 6.29
N PHE A 8 -1.50 -8.75 5.32
CA PHE A 8 -2.21 -9.41 4.23
C PHE A 8 -2.26 -8.49 3.02
N TYR A 9 -1.56 -8.82 1.95
CA TYR A 9 -1.30 -7.93 0.82
C TYR A 9 -1.96 -8.26 -0.54
N PRO A 10 -2.95 -9.15 -0.69
CA PRO A 10 -3.67 -9.33 -1.94
C PRO A 10 -4.51 -8.12 -2.33
N ASN A 11 -4.75 -8.01 -3.64
CA ASN A 11 -5.52 -6.92 -4.23
C ASN A 11 -7.01 -7.01 -3.86
N THR A 12 -7.48 -6.12 -2.97
CA THR A 12 -8.89 -6.03 -2.57
C THR A 12 -9.76 -5.26 -3.56
N MET A 13 -9.16 -4.69 -4.61
CA MET A 13 -9.84 -3.99 -5.70
C MET A 13 -9.64 -4.70 -7.04
N ASP A 14 -9.37 -6.02 -7.02
CA ASP A 14 -9.20 -6.83 -8.23
C ASP A 14 -10.42 -6.73 -9.14
N GLU A 15 -10.19 -6.76 -10.45
CA GLU A 15 -11.26 -6.71 -11.46
C GLU A 15 -12.05 -8.02 -11.53
N ASP A 16 -11.41 -9.13 -11.18
CA ASP A 16 -12.07 -10.40 -10.94
C ASP A 16 -12.87 -10.32 -9.62
N LEU A 17 -14.18 -10.33 -9.75
CA LEU A 17 -15.10 -10.17 -8.62
C LEU A 17 -15.00 -11.30 -7.59
N GLU A 18 -14.70 -12.53 -8.02
CA GLU A 18 -14.53 -13.66 -7.12
C GLU A 18 -13.26 -13.53 -6.28
N LYS A 19 -12.14 -13.17 -6.92
CA LYS A 19 -10.88 -12.87 -6.23
C LYS A 19 -11.03 -11.69 -5.28
N ARG A 20 -11.68 -10.61 -5.73
CA ARG A 20 -11.98 -9.45 -4.90
C ARG A 20 -12.74 -9.84 -3.64
N ALA A 21 -13.84 -10.58 -3.80
CA ALA A 21 -14.66 -11.04 -2.68
C ALA A 21 -13.88 -11.95 -1.72
N ALA A 22 -13.09 -12.88 -2.26
CA ALA A 22 -12.24 -13.77 -1.47
C ALA A 22 -11.16 -12.99 -0.70
N ASN A 23 -10.50 -12.03 -1.33
CA ASN A 23 -9.48 -11.20 -0.70
C ASN A 23 -10.06 -10.33 0.42
N ILE A 24 -11.22 -9.71 0.21
CA ILE A 24 -11.92 -8.92 1.23
C ILE A 24 -12.34 -9.82 2.42
N ALA A 25 -12.90 -10.99 2.13
CA ALA A 25 -13.30 -11.94 3.16
C ALA A 25 -12.09 -12.42 3.99
N HIS A 26 -10.94 -12.65 3.35
CA HIS A 26 -9.73 -13.03 4.05
C HIS A 26 -9.14 -11.88 4.87
N LEU A 27 -9.11 -10.66 4.34
CA LEU A 27 -8.69 -9.47 5.09
C LEU A 27 -9.50 -9.31 6.39
N LYS A 28 -10.82 -9.50 6.33
CA LYS A 28 -11.67 -9.49 7.53
C LYS A 28 -11.29 -10.60 8.54
N LYS A 29 -10.88 -11.79 8.08
CA LYS A 29 -10.36 -12.84 8.96
C LYS A 29 -9.06 -12.43 9.64
N VAL A 30 -8.18 -11.72 8.92
CA VAL A 30 -6.92 -11.20 9.49
C VAL A 30 -7.19 -10.11 10.52
N ILE A 31 -8.19 -9.24 10.30
CA ILE A 31 -8.65 -8.25 11.27
C ILE A 31 -9.13 -8.94 12.55
N LEU A 32 -9.99 -9.97 12.45
CA LEU A 32 -10.43 -10.76 13.61
C LEU A 32 -9.27 -11.46 14.33
N ALA A 33 -8.30 -11.97 13.58
CA ALA A 33 -7.11 -12.58 14.17
C ALA A 33 -6.26 -11.55 14.92
N SER A 34 -6.13 -10.34 14.39
CA SER A 34 -5.41 -9.23 15.02
C SER A 34 -6.04 -8.82 16.35
N GLU A 35 -7.37 -8.69 16.40
CA GLU A 35 -8.12 -8.47 17.63
C GLU A 35 -7.86 -9.56 18.67
N LYS A 36 -8.07 -10.84 18.27
CA LYS A 36 -7.91 -12.01 19.17
C LYS A 36 -6.51 -12.15 19.74
N LEU A 37 -5.48 -11.74 18.99
CA LEU A 37 -4.09 -11.76 19.41
C LEU A 37 -3.67 -10.50 20.17
N GLY A 38 -4.55 -9.52 20.33
CA GLY A 38 -4.25 -8.25 20.98
C GLY A 38 -3.24 -7.38 20.23
N VAL A 39 -3.05 -7.61 18.93
CA VAL A 39 -2.11 -6.84 18.08
C VAL A 39 -2.69 -5.47 17.72
N GLY A 40 -3.98 -5.40 17.40
CA GLY A 40 -4.70 -4.15 17.14
C GLY A 40 -4.32 -3.44 15.83
N MET A 41 -3.54 -4.08 14.95
CA MET A 41 -3.12 -3.50 13.68
C MET A 41 -3.00 -4.55 12.57
N VAL A 42 -3.47 -4.17 11.38
CA VAL A 42 -3.27 -4.92 10.13
C VAL A 42 -2.61 -4.04 9.10
N THR A 43 -1.52 -4.52 8.48
CA THR A 43 -0.87 -3.88 7.33
C THR A 43 -1.33 -4.56 6.04
N THR A 44 -1.66 -3.77 5.01
CA THR A 44 -2.21 -4.28 3.76
C THR A 44 -2.01 -3.29 2.61
N PHE A 45 -2.53 -3.63 1.44
CA PHE A 45 -2.68 -2.74 0.30
C PHE A 45 -4.15 -2.39 0.06
N VAL A 46 -4.40 -1.21 -0.49
CA VAL A 46 -5.74 -0.88 -0.99
C VAL A 46 -6.07 -1.72 -2.21
N GLY A 47 -5.09 -2.01 -3.02
CA GLY A 47 -5.29 -2.65 -4.32
C GLY A 47 -5.59 -1.64 -5.43
N ARG A 48 -5.81 -2.15 -6.64
CA ARG A 48 -6.14 -1.38 -7.83
C ARG A 48 -6.74 -2.27 -8.91
N ALA A 49 -7.75 -1.78 -9.60
CA ALA A 49 -8.17 -2.29 -10.91
C ALA A 49 -7.21 -1.73 -11.96
N THR A 50 -6.34 -2.57 -12.52
CA THR A 50 -5.16 -2.12 -13.30
C THR A 50 -5.52 -1.48 -14.64
N HIS A 51 -6.66 -1.83 -15.24
CA HIS A 51 -7.15 -1.26 -16.48
C HIS A 51 -7.98 0.02 -16.31
N LYS A 52 -8.23 0.42 -15.06
CA LYS A 52 -8.97 1.64 -14.73
C LYS A 52 -8.06 2.83 -14.48
N THR A 53 -8.53 4.01 -14.77
CA THR A 53 -7.87 5.28 -14.40
C THR A 53 -7.81 5.45 -12.90
N VAL A 54 -7.01 6.42 -12.43
CA VAL A 54 -6.95 6.78 -11.00
C VAL A 54 -8.31 7.23 -10.48
N GLU A 55 -9.06 8.03 -11.27
CA GLU A 55 -10.39 8.53 -10.89
C GLU A 55 -11.38 7.37 -10.70
N GLU A 56 -11.46 6.46 -11.65
CA GLU A 56 -12.31 5.27 -11.55
C GLU A 56 -11.91 4.37 -10.38
N ASN A 57 -10.63 4.28 -10.08
CA ASN A 57 -10.15 3.55 -8.92
C ASN A 57 -10.50 4.25 -7.59
N LEU A 58 -10.53 5.58 -7.54
CA LEU A 58 -10.99 6.31 -6.37
C LEU A 58 -12.49 6.14 -6.12
N GLU A 59 -13.30 6.07 -7.18
CA GLU A 59 -14.73 5.71 -7.03
C GLU A 59 -14.91 4.27 -6.54
N LEU A 60 -14.13 3.33 -7.09
CA LEU A 60 -14.14 1.94 -6.63
C LEU A 60 -13.68 1.82 -5.16
N PHE A 61 -12.69 2.60 -4.75
CA PHE A 61 -12.25 2.70 -3.36
C PHE A 61 -13.37 3.20 -2.44
N ARG A 62 -14.12 4.20 -2.86
CA ARG A 62 -15.28 4.76 -2.15
C ARG A 62 -16.37 3.70 -1.87
N GLU A 63 -16.53 2.76 -2.78
CA GLU A 63 -17.51 1.69 -2.63
C GLU A 63 -17.01 0.53 -1.73
N ILE A 64 -15.74 0.14 -1.90
CA ILE A 64 -15.21 -1.10 -1.31
C ILE A 64 -14.65 -0.87 0.09
N TRP A 65 -13.93 0.21 0.33
CA TRP A 65 -13.11 0.35 1.53
C TRP A 65 -13.86 0.81 2.79
N PRO A 66 -14.88 1.68 2.74
CA PRO A 66 -15.60 2.09 3.94
C PRO A 66 -16.16 0.93 4.77
N PRO A 67 -16.83 -0.09 4.19
CA PRO A 67 -17.30 -1.24 4.97
C PRO A 67 -16.19 -2.14 5.51
N ILE A 68 -14.99 -2.13 4.92
CA ILE A 68 -13.82 -2.86 5.45
C ILE A 68 -13.30 -2.14 6.70
N VAL A 69 -13.18 -0.81 6.63
CA VAL A 69 -12.67 -0.02 7.74
C VAL A 69 -13.68 0.05 8.89
N ALA A 70 -14.97 0.18 8.60
CA ALA A 70 -16.02 0.08 9.62
C ALA A 70 -15.95 -1.25 10.38
N PHE A 71 -15.75 -2.37 9.66
CA PHE A 71 -15.52 -3.67 10.29
C PHE A 71 -14.27 -3.68 11.17
N ALA A 72 -13.17 -3.04 10.74
CA ALA A 72 -11.96 -2.94 11.55
C ALA A 72 -12.18 -2.08 12.82
N GLU A 73 -12.97 -1.00 12.73
CA GLU A 73 -13.35 -0.16 13.86
C GLU A 73 -14.16 -0.94 14.91
N GLU A 74 -15.15 -1.73 14.47
CA GLU A 74 -15.94 -2.61 15.35
C GLU A 74 -15.08 -3.59 16.15
N HIS A 75 -13.94 -3.98 15.59
CA HIS A 75 -12.96 -4.90 16.19
C HIS A 75 -11.75 -4.20 16.83
N HIS A 76 -11.78 -2.88 16.96
CA HIS A 76 -10.68 -2.07 17.54
C HIS A 76 -9.33 -2.25 16.85
N VAL A 77 -9.32 -2.54 15.56
CA VAL A 77 -8.13 -2.76 14.74
C VAL A 77 -7.88 -1.56 13.82
N LYS A 78 -6.66 -1.08 13.79
CA LYS A 78 -6.20 -0.10 12.80
C LYS A 78 -5.77 -0.79 11.51
N VAL A 79 -6.05 -0.16 10.38
CA VAL A 79 -5.61 -0.62 9.06
C VAL A 79 -4.59 0.35 8.51
N ALA A 80 -3.39 -0.12 8.27
CA ALA A 80 -2.27 0.66 7.76
C ALA A 80 -1.92 0.22 6.32
N ILE A 81 -2.07 1.13 5.37
CA ILE A 81 -1.84 0.87 3.94
C ILE A 81 -0.39 1.15 3.59
N GLU A 82 0.31 0.16 3.05
CA GLU A 82 1.67 0.35 2.55
C GLU A 82 1.67 1.08 1.20
N ASN A 83 2.63 1.97 1.03
CA ASN A 83 2.80 2.77 -0.18
C ASN A 83 3.57 2.07 -1.31
N CYS A 84 3.73 0.75 -1.24
CA CYS A 84 4.34 -0.04 -2.30
C CYS A 84 3.46 -0.06 -3.56
N PRO A 85 4.00 0.22 -4.76
CA PRO A 85 3.25 0.12 -6.02
C PRO A 85 2.80 -1.29 -6.40
N MET A 86 3.40 -2.34 -5.83
CA MET A 86 3.04 -3.73 -6.12
C MET A 86 3.32 -4.17 -7.55
N TRP A 87 4.53 -3.98 -8.02
CA TRP A 87 4.95 -4.50 -9.32
C TRP A 87 5.53 -5.91 -9.17
N PHE A 88 4.75 -6.89 -9.52
CA PHE A 88 5.20 -8.28 -9.44
C PHE A 88 5.77 -8.81 -10.75
N ASP A 89 5.40 -8.20 -11.86
CA ASP A 89 5.82 -8.59 -13.20
C ASP A 89 5.72 -7.42 -14.21
N ALA A 90 6.15 -7.66 -15.45
CA ALA A 90 6.12 -6.66 -16.51
C ALA A 90 4.71 -6.20 -16.92
N THR A 91 3.67 -6.99 -16.63
CA THR A 91 2.30 -6.66 -17.03
C THR A 91 1.67 -5.59 -16.13
N ASN A 92 2.23 -5.39 -14.94
CA ASN A 92 1.76 -4.39 -13.97
C ASN A 92 2.46 -3.04 -14.11
N TRP A 93 3.41 -2.92 -15.01
CA TRP A 93 4.12 -1.68 -15.27
C TRP A 93 3.31 -0.77 -16.21
N PRO A 94 3.28 0.60 -15.97
CA PRO A 94 3.98 1.33 -14.92
C PRO A 94 3.17 1.57 -13.63
N GLY A 95 1.94 1.22 -13.51
CA GLY A 95 1.08 1.66 -12.42
C GLY A 95 1.02 0.72 -11.21
N GLY A 96 1.44 -0.53 -11.36
CA GLY A 96 1.33 -1.54 -10.28
C GLY A 96 -0.11 -1.89 -9.90
N GLN A 97 -0.27 -2.63 -8.81
CA GLN A 97 -1.56 -3.12 -8.31
C GLN A 97 -2.04 -2.42 -7.02
N ASN A 98 -1.42 -1.33 -6.63
CA ASN A 98 -1.83 -0.58 -5.45
C ASN A 98 -2.11 0.88 -5.78
N LEU A 99 -3.25 1.40 -5.35
CA LEU A 99 -3.66 2.78 -5.59
C LEU A 99 -2.92 3.77 -4.69
N PHE A 100 -2.68 3.42 -3.41
CA PHE A 100 -2.20 4.33 -2.36
C PHE A 100 -0.67 4.55 -2.38
N THR A 101 -0.11 4.89 -3.51
CA THR A 101 1.35 4.97 -3.73
C THR A 101 1.95 6.37 -3.55
N THR A 102 1.14 7.42 -3.49
CA THR A 102 1.63 8.80 -3.45
C THR A 102 0.86 9.67 -2.47
N PRO A 103 1.48 10.73 -1.89
CA PRO A 103 0.80 11.72 -1.05
C PRO A 103 -0.41 12.39 -1.72
N HIS A 104 -0.35 12.56 -3.04
CA HIS A 104 -1.47 13.11 -3.80
C HIS A 104 -2.73 12.23 -3.68
N ILE A 105 -2.56 10.92 -3.84
CA ILE A 105 -3.67 9.96 -3.71
C ILE A 105 -4.09 9.81 -2.25
N TRP A 106 -3.15 9.85 -1.29
CA TRP A 106 -3.47 9.76 0.13
C TRP A 106 -4.42 10.87 0.58
N ARG A 107 -4.17 12.14 0.16
CA ARG A 107 -5.09 13.25 0.48
C ARG A 107 -6.50 12.94 0.04
N ARG A 108 -6.66 12.52 -1.21
CA ARG A 108 -7.96 12.18 -1.79
C ARG A 108 -8.61 10.97 -1.10
N GLY A 109 -7.82 9.96 -0.79
CA GLY A 109 -8.30 8.77 -0.08
C GLY A 109 -8.77 9.09 1.34
N PHE A 110 -8.06 9.95 2.08
CA PHE A 110 -8.47 10.39 3.42
C PHE A 110 -9.66 11.34 3.41
N GLU A 111 -9.87 12.09 2.32
CA GLU A 111 -11.12 12.85 2.12
C GLU A 111 -12.33 11.92 1.90
N ILE A 112 -12.13 10.82 1.16
CA ILE A 112 -13.16 9.80 0.94
C ILE A 112 -13.44 8.98 2.20
N LEU A 113 -12.40 8.62 2.93
CA LEU A 113 -12.45 7.74 4.10
C LEU A 113 -11.70 8.38 5.28
N PRO A 114 -12.35 9.32 6.00
CA PRO A 114 -11.69 10.09 7.06
C PRO A 114 -11.51 9.34 8.39
N SER A 115 -11.82 8.05 8.45
CA SER A 115 -11.71 7.22 9.63
C SER A 115 -10.35 7.34 10.35
N PRO A 116 -10.32 7.47 11.68
CA PRO A 116 -9.07 7.48 12.45
C PRO A 116 -8.39 6.10 12.51
N ASN A 117 -9.08 5.04 12.10
CA ASN A 117 -8.52 3.68 12.04
C ASN A 117 -7.93 3.33 10.68
N PHE A 118 -8.00 4.25 9.71
CA PHE A 118 -7.42 4.09 8.38
C PHE A 118 -6.22 5.02 8.21
N GLY A 119 -5.04 4.44 7.94
CA GLY A 119 -3.78 5.18 7.86
C GLY A 119 -2.74 4.51 6.98
N ILE A 120 -1.50 4.87 7.16
CA ILE A 120 -0.36 4.48 6.32
C ILE A 120 0.60 3.59 7.11
N ASN A 121 1.04 2.51 6.46
CA ASN A 121 2.28 1.82 6.76
C ASN A 121 3.35 2.42 5.83
N TYR A 122 4.20 3.28 6.38
CA TYR A 122 5.11 4.11 5.61
C TYR A 122 6.40 3.37 5.28
N ASP A 123 6.69 3.21 3.98
CA ASP A 123 7.96 2.67 3.48
C ASP A 123 8.67 3.73 2.64
N PRO A 124 9.74 4.38 3.16
CA PRO A 124 10.45 5.42 2.45
C PRO A 124 11.17 4.92 1.19
N SER A 125 11.52 3.64 1.13
CA SER A 125 12.23 3.09 -0.02
C SER A 125 11.44 3.23 -1.32
N HIS A 126 10.11 3.11 -1.25
CA HIS A 126 9.23 3.28 -2.41
C HIS A 126 9.16 4.72 -2.93
N PHE A 127 9.48 5.70 -2.11
CA PHE A 127 9.60 7.09 -2.55
C PHE A 127 11.00 7.36 -3.14
N ILE A 128 12.03 6.84 -2.51
CA ILE A 128 13.43 7.09 -2.93
C ILE A 128 13.66 6.64 -4.37
N TRP A 129 13.28 5.41 -4.74
CA TRP A 129 13.51 4.93 -6.10
C TRP A 129 12.63 5.61 -7.16
N GLN A 130 11.48 6.16 -6.77
CA GLN A 130 10.63 7.00 -7.62
C GLN A 130 11.10 8.47 -7.65
N GLN A 131 12.17 8.82 -6.95
CA GLN A 131 12.69 10.18 -6.81
C GLN A 131 11.66 11.16 -6.20
N MET A 132 10.81 10.67 -5.32
CA MET A 132 9.86 11.47 -4.55
C MET A 132 10.47 11.95 -3.25
N ASP A 133 9.98 13.08 -2.72
CA ASP A 133 10.31 13.54 -1.38
C ASP A 133 9.76 12.55 -0.33
N TYR A 134 10.67 11.91 0.40
CA TYR A 134 10.31 10.95 1.44
C TYR A 134 10.31 11.54 2.86
N ILE A 135 10.64 12.82 3.01
CA ILE A 135 10.64 13.50 4.31
C ILE A 135 9.35 14.28 4.54
N ARG A 136 8.92 15.07 3.57
CA ARG A 136 7.74 15.92 3.68
C ARG A 136 6.46 15.17 4.06
N PRO A 137 6.17 13.98 3.51
CA PRO A 137 4.99 13.21 3.88
C PRO A 137 4.94 12.81 5.36
N LEU A 138 6.10 12.64 6.03
CA LEU A 138 6.16 12.33 7.46
C LEU A 138 5.54 13.45 8.30
N TYR A 139 5.76 14.70 7.92
CA TYR A 139 5.17 15.84 8.63
C TYR A 139 3.70 16.05 8.26
N GLU A 140 3.38 15.91 6.99
CA GLU A 140 2.03 16.16 6.47
C GLU A 140 1.02 15.13 6.98
N PHE A 141 1.42 13.85 7.04
CA PHE A 141 0.54 12.74 7.42
C PHE A 141 0.89 12.13 8.78
N LYS A 142 1.58 12.85 9.68
CA LYS A 142 2.05 12.36 10.97
C LYS A 142 0.95 11.64 11.79
N ASP A 143 -0.27 12.13 11.75
CA ASP A 143 -1.41 11.59 12.49
C ASP A 143 -2.07 10.39 11.77
N ARG A 144 -1.61 10.06 10.56
CA ARG A 144 -2.08 8.96 9.72
C ARG A 144 -1.02 7.87 9.52
N ILE A 145 0.22 8.09 9.91
CA ILE A 145 1.28 7.08 9.84
C ILE A 145 1.20 6.23 11.10
N PHE A 146 0.75 4.98 10.96
CA PHE A 146 0.54 4.06 12.07
C PHE A 146 1.68 3.06 12.21
N HIS A 147 2.34 2.73 11.12
CA HIS A 147 3.42 1.77 11.05
C HIS A 147 4.47 2.20 10.03
N VAL A 148 5.70 1.70 10.16
CA VAL A 148 6.81 2.03 9.26
C VAL A 148 7.59 0.77 8.91
N HIS A 149 7.88 0.60 7.63
CA HIS A 149 8.87 -0.36 7.17
C HIS A 149 10.22 0.33 7.02
N TYR A 150 11.19 -0.01 7.88
CA TYR A 150 12.57 0.45 7.77
C TYR A 150 13.32 -0.36 6.71
N LYS A 151 13.16 0.08 5.48
CA LYS A 151 13.78 -0.55 4.32
C LYS A 151 14.68 0.46 3.63
N ASP A 152 15.94 0.08 3.40
CA ASP A 152 16.91 0.92 2.70
C ASP A 152 16.98 0.56 1.21
N ILE A 153 17.43 1.53 0.40
CA ILE A 153 17.59 1.35 -1.04
C ILE A 153 18.77 2.19 -1.55
N LYS A 154 19.62 1.56 -2.31
CA LYS A 154 20.73 2.24 -2.97
C LYS A 154 20.38 2.52 -4.44
N LEU A 155 20.39 3.79 -4.81
CA LEU A 155 20.28 4.21 -6.19
C LEU A 155 21.66 4.24 -6.86
N TYR A 156 21.68 3.93 -8.15
CA TYR A 156 22.86 4.05 -9.02
C TYR A 156 22.61 5.14 -10.06
N PRO A 157 23.06 6.40 -9.81
CA PRO A 157 22.74 7.54 -10.68
C PRO A 157 23.11 7.35 -12.14
N GLU A 158 24.27 6.72 -12.41
CA GLU A 158 24.72 6.46 -13.78
C GLU A 158 23.81 5.46 -14.52
N LYS A 159 23.30 4.45 -13.82
CA LYS A 159 22.33 3.52 -14.40
C LYS A 159 21.00 4.21 -14.62
N LEU A 160 20.54 4.97 -13.61
CA LEU A 160 19.29 5.73 -13.70
C LEU A 160 19.30 6.70 -14.89
N ALA A 161 20.42 7.41 -15.13
CA ALA A 161 20.57 8.31 -16.26
C ALA A 161 20.47 7.61 -17.62
N ARG A 162 20.77 6.32 -17.70
CA ARG A 162 20.72 5.53 -18.96
C ARG A 162 19.36 4.88 -19.20
N VAL A 163 18.70 4.38 -18.15
CA VAL A 163 17.52 3.55 -18.31
C VAL A 163 16.23 4.23 -17.81
N GLY A 164 16.34 5.30 -17.04
CA GLY A 164 15.20 6.00 -16.42
C GLY A 164 14.53 5.21 -15.32
N VAL A 165 13.58 5.86 -14.62
CA VAL A 165 12.82 5.24 -13.52
C VAL A 165 11.83 4.18 -13.99
N MET A 166 11.48 4.17 -15.26
CA MET A 166 10.50 3.25 -15.84
C MET A 166 11.13 1.98 -16.44
N ALA A 167 12.43 1.75 -16.22
CA ALA A 167 13.07 0.51 -16.67
C ALA A 167 12.53 -0.70 -15.93
N TYR A 168 12.24 -1.77 -16.66
CA TYR A 168 11.90 -3.05 -16.07
C TYR A 168 12.80 -4.15 -16.67
N PRO A 169 13.45 -4.98 -15.83
CA PRO A 169 13.52 -4.89 -14.36
C PRO A 169 14.20 -3.61 -13.89
N LEU A 170 13.98 -3.22 -12.64
CA LEU A 170 14.48 -1.98 -12.05
C LEU A 170 16.01 -2.04 -11.87
N GLN A 171 16.75 -1.68 -12.91
CA GLN A 171 18.22 -1.86 -12.99
C GLN A 171 19.02 -0.77 -12.25
N TYR A 172 18.41 0.35 -11.94
CA TYR A 172 19.05 1.54 -11.37
C TYR A 172 19.10 1.57 -9.85
N MET A 173 18.59 0.54 -9.20
CA MET A 173 18.61 0.42 -7.74
C MET A 173 19.11 -0.97 -7.30
N SER A 174 19.61 -1.08 -6.06
CA SER A 174 19.87 -2.37 -5.47
C SER A 174 18.56 -2.98 -4.98
N PRO A 175 18.36 -4.27 -5.17
CA PRO A 175 17.26 -4.98 -4.54
C PRO A 175 17.54 -5.10 -3.03
N SER A 176 17.12 -4.13 -2.26
CA SER A 176 17.10 -4.26 -0.80
C SER A 176 15.87 -5.04 -0.32
N CYS A 177 14.97 -5.38 -1.22
CA CYS A 177 13.77 -6.16 -0.96
C CYS A 177 13.77 -7.44 -1.81
N PRO A 178 13.62 -8.64 -1.21
CA PRO A 178 13.52 -9.90 -1.95
C PRO A 178 12.41 -9.95 -2.99
N ALA A 179 11.34 -9.15 -2.83
CA ALA A 179 10.23 -9.06 -3.77
C ALA A 179 10.61 -8.48 -5.15
N TRP A 180 11.83 -7.91 -5.31
CA TRP A 180 12.33 -7.34 -6.56
C TRP A 180 13.45 -8.17 -7.21
N ALA A 181 13.77 -9.32 -6.61
CA ALA A 181 14.91 -10.17 -7.02
C ALA A 181 14.53 -11.33 -7.94
N THR A 182 13.30 -11.38 -8.46
CA THR A 182 12.82 -12.41 -9.40
C THR A 182 12.59 -11.86 -10.79
#